data_0453918c030567a9f4161eec07f43938
#
_entry.id   0453918c030567a9f4161eec07f43938
#
_cell.length_a   1.000
_cell.length_b   1.000
_cell.length_c   1.000
_cell.angle_alpha   90.00
_cell.angle_beta   90.00
_cell.angle_gamma   90.00
#
_symmetry.space_group_name_H-M   'P 1'
#
loop_
_entity.id
_entity.type
_entity.pdbx_description
1 polymer ?
#
loop_
_entity_poly.entity_id
_entity_poly.type
_entity_poly.pdbx_seq_one_letter_code
_entity_poly.pdbx_strand_id
1 'polypeptide(L)'
;MKKFCLALFLSVTSVTSWAGDQVWCAYDPAGTQGDITRRLNDIRLYAQQYQVKFKVVSYQKEQQAIQAFDEGKCSGLAASNFNTYQYNQFMGSTSGIGLIPNNRTARNLLQLLNHPTIEKRLINKDYEAVGMIPVGTANMVMKTKKISKVAQLRGQRIGVLANNPPQQALVRSVGAQPVYVDLSNAIAQFQQNKIDIMPAPVYGLLPYNLQKDFGPDTQVINFPLAYFGVNIIIKPQAYPANFGRKIRAWFVQNSQLLTNRAIQWENHLPAYYWVDVSFYEKQSYDIMVAKIRNQYVRSGYYDAYFVELMKRLRCIDDPRYFECPMSR
;
A
#
# COMPACT_ATOMS: atom_id res chain seq x y z
N MET A 1 -14.53 -8.55 77.42
CA MET A 1 -13.80 -7.59 76.60
C MET A 1 -13.31 -8.31 75.34
N LYS A 2 -14.08 -8.23 74.23
CA LYS A 2 -13.74 -8.91 72.95
C LYS A 2 -13.04 -7.83 72.07
N LYS A 3 -11.76 -8.08 71.72
CA LYS A 3 -11.01 -7.22 70.80
C LYS A 3 -11.35 -7.64 69.35
N PHE A 4 -11.99 -6.74 68.59
CA PHE A 4 -12.18 -6.88 67.16
C PHE A 4 -10.93 -6.38 66.46
N CYS A 5 -10.17 -7.25 65.80
CA CYS A 5 -9.13 -6.86 64.85
C CYS A 5 -9.75 -6.62 63.48
N LEU A 6 -9.78 -5.39 63.03
CA LEU A 6 -10.20 -4.98 61.69
C LEU A 6 -9.00 -5.18 60.72
N ALA A 7 -9.02 -6.22 59.90
CA ALA A 7 -8.03 -6.43 58.87
C ALA A 7 -8.38 -5.56 57.63
N LEU A 8 -7.55 -4.54 57.37
CA LEU A 8 -7.61 -3.68 56.22
C LEU A 8 -7.04 -4.44 55.01
N PHE A 9 -7.89 -4.91 54.10
CA PHE A 9 -7.45 -5.44 52.81
C PHE A 9 -7.08 -4.26 51.89
N LEU A 10 -5.79 -3.99 51.73
CA LEU A 10 -5.28 -3.14 50.66
C LEU A 10 -5.33 -3.94 49.36
N SER A 11 -6.33 -3.66 48.52
CA SER A 11 -6.35 -4.11 47.14
C SER A 11 -5.29 -3.35 46.36
N VAL A 12 -4.12 -3.97 46.12
CA VAL A 12 -3.13 -3.48 45.17
C VAL A 12 -3.69 -3.69 43.77
N THR A 13 -4.26 -2.63 43.20
CA THR A 13 -4.53 -2.57 41.80
C THR A 13 -3.20 -2.52 41.05
N SER A 14 -2.77 -3.64 40.49
CA SER A 14 -1.62 -3.71 39.60
C SER A 14 -1.93 -2.85 38.38
N VAL A 15 -1.46 -1.61 38.38
CA VAL A 15 -1.37 -0.78 37.17
C VAL A 15 -0.35 -1.49 36.28
N THR A 16 -0.83 -2.22 35.27
CA THR A 16 0.04 -2.73 34.21
C THR A 16 0.64 -1.52 33.50
N SER A 17 1.80 -1.10 33.97
CA SER A 17 2.64 -0.15 33.26
C SER A 17 3.05 -0.80 31.95
N TRP A 18 2.62 -0.27 30.82
CA TRP A 18 3.17 -0.56 29.49
C TRP A 18 4.58 0.05 29.43
N ALA A 19 5.50 -0.51 30.26
CA ALA A 19 6.83 0.03 30.51
C ALA A 19 7.80 -0.41 29.42
N GLY A 20 7.85 0.33 28.34
CA GLY A 20 8.88 0.23 27.31
C GLY A 20 8.47 1.01 26.07
N ASP A 21 9.42 1.77 25.52
CA ASP A 21 9.21 2.41 24.22
C ASP A 21 8.99 1.33 23.16
N GLN A 22 7.82 1.30 22.54
CA GLN A 22 7.53 0.39 21.45
C GLN A 22 8.43 0.72 20.25
N VAL A 23 8.66 -0.26 19.37
CA VAL A 23 9.45 -0.06 18.15
C VAL A 23 8.57 -0.30 16.93
N TRP A 24 8.58 0.63 15.98
CA TRP A 24 7.98 0.47 14.67
C TRP A 24 9.08 0.34 13.62
N CYS A 25 9.12 -0.81 12.94
CA CYS A 25 9.99 -1.05 11.80
C CYS A 25 9.33 -0.52 10.52
N ALA A 26 10.04 0.32 9.80
CA ALA A 26 9.50 1.00 8.64
C ALA A 26 10.36 0.77 7.40
N TYR A 27 9.73 0.35 6.30
CA TYR A 27 10.36 0.46 4.99
C TYR A 27 10.23 1.89 4.48
N ASP A 28 11.38 2.51 4.24
CA ASP A 28 11.47 3.79 3.53
C ASP A 28 12.76 3.78 2.69
N PRO A 29 12.68 3.80 1.36
CA PRO A 29 13.86 3.76 0.50
C PRO A 29 14.80 4.95 0.71
N ALA A 30 14.29 6.09 1.20
CA ALA A 30 15.09 7.26 1.58
C ALA A 30 15.57 7.20 3.05
N GLY A 31 15.30 6.11 3.78
CA GLY A 31 15.70 5.92 5.17
C GLY A 31 15.05 6.92 6.12
N THR A 32 15.82 7.41 7.09
CA THR A 32 15.31 8.30 8.15
C THR A 32 14.83 9.67 7.63
N GLN A 33 15.26 10.08 6.45
CA GLN A 33 14.88 11.35 5.81
C GLN A 33 13.67 11.21 4.87
N GLY A 34 13.16 10.00 4.70
CA GLY A 34 12.08 9.72 3.77
C GLY A 34 10.72 10.22 4.25
N ASP A 35 9.80 10.35 3.31
CA ASP A 35 8.44 10.84 3.61
C ASP A 35 7.62 9.83 4.41
N ILE A 36 7.85 8.52 4.22
CA ILE A 36 7.18 7.47 5.00
C ILE A 36 7.58 7.61 6.46
N THR A 37 8.88 7.73 6.74
CA THR A 37 9.41 7.94 8.10
C THR A 37 8.87 9.21 8.73
N ARG A 38 8.76 10.31 7.97
CA ARG A 38 8.15 11.56 8.46
C ARG A 38 6.69 11.35 8.87
N ARG A 39 5.87 10.67 8.06
CA ARG A 39 4.46 10.39 8.40
C ARG A 39 4.34 9.50 9.63
N LEU A 40 5.22 8.54 9.81
CA LEU A 40 5.25 7.72 11.03
C LEU A 40 5.63 8.53 12.26
N ASN A 41 6.48 9.55 12.13
CA ASN A 41 6.78 10.48 13.22
C ASN A 41 5.56 11.37 13.57
N ASP A 42 4.74 11.77 12.59
CA ASP A 42 3.48 12.48 12.87
C ASP A 42 2.53 11.56 13.68
N ILE A 43 2.41 10.28 13.28
CA ILE A 43 1.62 9.29 14.03
C ILE A 43 2.21 9.07 15.43
N ARG A 44 3.53 9.05 15.58
CA ARG A 44 4.21 8.93 16.87
C ARG A 44 3.84 10.09 17.81
N LEU A 45 3.80 11.31 17.31
CA LEU A 45 3.37 12.48 18.09
C LEU A 45 1.90 12.37 18.49
N TYR A 46 1.04 11.93 17.58
CA TYR A 46 -0.38 11.72 17.87
C TYR A 46 -0.60 10.62 18.93
N ALA A 47 0.19 9.53 18.89
CA ALA A 47 0.07 8.41 19.82
C ALA A 47 0.38 8.80 21.29
N GLN A 48 1.20 9.84 21.50
CA GLN A 48 1.52 10.34 22.84
C GLN A 48 0.29 10.81 23.63
N GLN A 49 -0.75 11.28 22.95
CA GLN A 49 -2.03 11.67 23.57
C GLN A 49 -2.73 10.47 24.25
N TYR A 50 -2.37 9.25 23.89
CA TYR A 50 -2.87 8.00 24.43
C TYR A 50 -1.83 7.28 25.32
N GLN A 51 -0.81 8.01 25.78
CA GLN A 51 0.29 7.48 26.61
C GLN A 51 1.08 6.35 25.94
N VAL A 52 1.03 6.27 24.61
CA VAL A 52 1.85 5.32 23.84
C VAL A 52 3.06 6.05 23.28
N LYS A 53 4.24 5.56 23.63
CA LYS A 53 5.51 6.02 23.08
C LYS A 53 6.11 4.93 22.21
N PHE A 54 6.57 5.28 21.03
CA PHE A 54 7.32 4.38 20.16
C PHE A 54 8.39 5.13 19.39
N LYS A 55 9.43 4.41 19.01
CA LYS A 55 10.47 4.88 18.09
C LYS A 55 10.28 4.26 16.71
N VAL A 56 10.63 5.00 15.66
CA VAL A 56 10.63 4.49 14.29
C VAL A 56 12.05 4.09 13.93
N VAL A 57 12.22 2.85 13.46
CA VAL A 57 13.48 2.34 12.91
C VAL A 57 13.25 2.13 11.41
N SER A 58 13.93 2.94 10.58
CA SER A 58 13.76 2.93 9.13
C SER A 58 14.77 2.01 8.47
N TYR A 59 14.29 1.21 7.52
CA TYR A 59 15.07 0.29 6.70
C TYR A 59 14.93 0.67 5.23
N GLN A 60 16.03 0.76 4.52
CA GLN A 60 16.03 1.01 3.07
C GLN A 60 15.68 -0.24 2.24
N LYS A 61 15.78 -1.43 2.85
CA LYS A 61 15.34 -2.70 2.25
C LYS A 61 14.13 -3.22 3.01
N GLU A 62 13.02 -3.40 2.31
CA GLU A 62 11.75 -3.78 2.91
C GLU A 62 11.82 -5.11 3.67
N GLN A 63 12.54 -6.10 3.11
CA GLN A 63 12.69 -7.42 3.74
C GLN A 63 13.34 -7.34 5.12
N GLN A 64 14.23 -6.37 5.36
CA GLN A 64 14.84 -6.18 6.68
C GLN A 64 13.82 -5.65 7.70
N ALA A 65 12.92 -4.75 7.29
CA ALA A 65 11.85 -4.27 8.17
C ALA A 65 10.87 -5.40 8.52
N ILE A 66 10.48 -6.20 7.52
CA ILE A 66 9.61 -7.36 7.68
C ILE A 66 10.25 -8.40 8.61
N GLN A 67 11.49 -8.78 8.35
CA GLN A 67 12.23 -9.74 9.16
C GLN A 67 12.32 -9.28 10.63
N ALA A 68 12.67 -8.02 10.88
CA ALA A 68 12.74 -7.48 12.22
C ALA A 68 11.38 -7.52 12.95
N PHE A 69 10.29 -7.29 12.23
CA PHE A 69 8.93 -7.40 12.78
C PHE A 69 8.56 -8.86 13.10
N ASP A 70 8.86 -9.80 12.20
CA ASP A 70 8.55 -11.23 12.37
C ASP A 70 9.35 -11.82 13.54
N GLU A 71 10.62 -11.41 13.69
CA GLU A 71 11.49 -11.79 14.82
C GLU A 71 11.08 -11.15 16.16
N GLY A 72 10.03 -10.32 16.19
CA GLY A 72 9.56 -9.68 17.43
C GLY A 72 10.35 -8.47 17.90
N LYS A 73 11.32 -7.98 17.11
CA LYS A 73 12.08 -6.77 17.41
C LYS A 73 11.23 -5.49 17.35
N CYS A 74 10.09 -5.57 16.65
CA CYS A 74 9.15 -4.46 16.45
C CYS A 74 7.73 -4.91 16.77
N SER A 75 6.97 -4.02 17.38
CA SER A 75 5.53 -4.19 17.65
C SER A 75 4.65 -3.53 16.57
N GLY A 76 5.25 -2.69 15.72
CA GLY A 76 4.61 -2.11 14.55
C GLY A 76 5.46 -2.29 13.29
N LEU A 77 4.81 -2.43 12.14
CA LEU A 77 5.42 -2.56 10.82
C LEU A 77 4.77 -1.58 9.86
N ALA A 78 5.60 -0.82 9.15
CA ALA A 78 5.20 -0.07 7.96
C ALA A 78 5.89 -0.70 6.75
N ALA A 79 5.14 -1.38 5.89
CA ALA A 79 5.65 -2.05 4.70
C ALA A 79 4.71 -1.86 3.52
N SER A 80 5.20 -2.10 2.30
CA SER A 80 4.38 -1.96 1.11
C SER A 80 3.14 -2.85 1.19
N ASN A 81 2.06 -2.38 0.61
CA ASN A 81 0.83 -3.15 0.53
C ASN A 81 0.98 -4.47 -0.27
N PHE A 82 2.06 -4.62 -1.05
CA PHE A 82 2.39 -5.87 -1.74
C PHE A 82 2.91 -6.97 -0.79
N ASN A 83 3.49 -6.60 0.35
CA ASN A 83 4.14 -7.53 1.29
C ASN A 83 3.41 -7.67 2.63
N THR A 84 2.24 -7.04 2.79
CA THR A 84 1.48 -7.07 4.06
C THR A 84 0.29 -8.02 4.05
N TYR A 85 0.07 -8.73 2.94
CA TYR A 85 -1.03 -9.68 2.78
C TYR A 85 -1.07 -10.75 3.89
N GLN A 86 0.08 -11.27 4.29
CA GLN A 86 0.20 -12.31 5.31
C GLN A 86 -0.27 -11.85 6.70
N TYR A 87 -0.23 -10.55 6.99
CA TYR A 87 -0.66 -10.00 8.27
C TYR A 87 -2.15 -9.62 8.28
N ASN A 88 -2.65 -9.11 7.16
CA ASN A 88 -4.06 -8.77 7.01
C ASN A 88 -4.45 -8.81 5.53
N GLN A 89 -5.29 -9.77 5.17
CA GLN A 89 -5.72 -9.99 3.78
C GLN A 89 -6.51 -8.80 3.21
N PHE A 90 -7.39 -8.19 4.02
CA PHE A 90 -8.18 -7.04 3.59
C PHE A 90 -7.28 -5.87 3.18
N MET A 91 -6.33 -5.46 4.05
CA MET A 91 -5.40 -4.38 3.72
C MET A 91 -4.35 -4.79 2.68
N GLY A 92 -3.91 -6.04 2.65
CA GLY A 92 -3.06 -6.57 1.59
C GLY A 92 -3.71 -6.49 0.21
N SER A 93 -5.06 -6.59 0.15
CA SER A 93 -5.81 -6.43 -1.10
C SER A 93 -5.77 -5.00 -1.67
N THR A 94 -5.28 -3.99 -0.93
CA THR A 94 -5.03 -2.64 -1.46
C THR A 94 -4.00 -2.64 -2.60
N SER A 95 -3.14 -3.66 -2.68
CA SER A 95 -2.20 -3.88 -3.79
C SER A 95 -2.86 -4.47 -5.04
N GLY A 96 -4.16 -4.75 -4.99
CA GLY A 96 -4.86 -5.47 -6.04
C GLY A 96 -4.88 -4.73 -7.36
N ILE A 97 -4.66 -5.49 -8.43
CA ILE A 97 -4.55 -4.98 -9.80
C ILE A 97 -5.83 -4.26 -10.21
N GLY A 98 -5.72 -2.98 -10.57
CA GLY A 98 -6.83 -2.12 -11.01
C GLY A 98 -7.89 -1.86 -9.94
N LEU A 99 -7.61 -2.11 -8.63
CA LEU A 99 -8.60 -1.89 -7.58
C LEU A 99 -8.71 -0.43 -7.15
N ILE A 100 -7.58 0.26 -7.01
CA ILE A 100 -7.52 1.67 -6.61
C ILE A 100 -6.91 2.46 -7.78
N PRO A 101 -7.74 3.06 -8.65
CA PRO A 101 -7.27 3.68 -9.88
C PRO A 101 -6.72 5.10 -9.69
N ASN A 102 -6.94 5.72 -8.54
CA ASN A 102 -6.54 7.11 -8.30
C ASN A 102 -6.50 7.44 -6.79
N ASN A 103 -5.95 8.61 -6.48
CA ASN A 103 -5.83 9.11 -5.11
C ASN A 103 -7.18 9.43 -4.45
N ARG A 104 -8.25 9.72 -5.22
CA ARG A 104 -9.60 9.92 -4.68
C ARG A 104 -10.15 8.62 -4.11
N THR A 105 -10.06 7.53 -4.86
CA THR A 105 -10.48 6.20 -4.38
C THR A 105 -9.67 5.78 -3.15
N ALA A 106 -8.36 6.04 -3.12
CA ALA A 106 -7.51 5.78 -1.94
C ALA A 106 -7.95 6.60 -0.72
N ARG A 107 -8.28 7.89 -0.91
CA ARG A 107 -8.82 8.74 0.16
C ARG A 107 -10.14 8.21 0.69
N ASN A 108 -11.07 7.83 -0.20
CA ASN A 108 -12.37 7.27 0.20
C ASN A 108 -12.19 5.98 1.03
N LEU A 109 -11.23 5.13 0.67
CA LEU A 109 -10.87 3.96 1.48
C LEU A 109 -10.37 4.38 2.88
N LEU A 110 -9.45 5.35 2.96
CA LEU A 110 -8.93 5.82 4.26
C LEU A 110 -10.04 6.36 5.17
N GLN A 111 -11.03 7.05 4.62
CA GLN A 111 -12.17 7.58 5.37
C GLN A 111 -13.07 6.47 5.95
N LEU A 112 -13.02 5.27 5.40
CA LEU A 112 -13.81 4.14 5.85
C LEU A 112 -13.12 3.28 6.94
N LEU A 113 -11.86 3.54 7.29
CA LEU A 113 -11.08 2.65 8.18
C LEU A 113 -11.70 2.46 9.58
N ASN A 114 -12.47 3.43 10.07
CA ASN A 114 -13.19 3.33 11.35
C ASN A 114 -14.66 2.89 11.20
N HIS A 115 -15.11 2.58 9.98
CA HIS A 115 -16.47 2.05 9.81
C HIS A 115 -16.55 0.66 10.45
N PRO A 116 -17.59 0.35 11.26
CA PRO A 116 -17.66 -0.91 12.03
C PRO A 116 -17.49 -2.18 11.21
N THR A 117 -18.01 -2.20 9.98
CA THR A 117 -17.89 -3.35 9.07
C THR A 117 -16.45 -3.52 8.57
N ILE A 118 -15.73 -2.43 8.35
CA ILE A 118 -14.33 -2.44 7.91
C ILE A 118 -13.43 -2.80 9.08
N GLU A 119 -13.62 -2.18 10.23
CA GLU A 119 -12.83 -2.42 11.43
C GLU A 119 -12.70 -3.91 11.78
N LYS A 120 -13.82 -4.66 11.71
CA LYS A 120 -13.82 -6.11 11.97
C LYS A 120 -12.90 -6.91 11.03
N ARG A 121 -12.59 -6.37 9.84
CA ARG A 121 -11.72 -7.02 8.84
C ARG A 121 -10.26 -6.61 8.98
N LEU A 122 -10.01 -5.53 9.72
CA LEU A 122 -8.67 -5.01 9.97
C LEU A 122 -7.98 -5.71 11.15
N ILE A 123 -8.72 -6.47 11.94
CA ILE A 123 -8.27 -7.09 13.19
C ILE A 123 -8.33 -8.61 13.04
N ASN A 124 -7.25 -9.30 13.35
CA ASN A 124 -7.22 -10.73 13.59
C ASN A 124 -6.56 -11.02 14.94
N LYS A 125 -6.33 -12.30 15.26
CA LYS A 125 -5.78 -12.70 16.57
C LYS A 125 -4.42 -12.06 16.85
N ASP A 126 -3.55 -11.96 15.86
CA ASP A 126 -2.13 -11.63 16.04
C ASP A 126 -1.79 -10.21 15.56
N TYR A 127 -2.57 -9.68 14.61
CA TYR A 127 -2.27 -8.42 13.92
C TYR A 127 -3.50 -7.53 13.77
N GLU A 128 -3.24 -6.24 13.75
CA GLU A 128 -4.23 -5.21 13.45
C GLU A 128 -3.68 -4.25 12.40
N ALA A 129 -4.38 -4.11 11.28
CA ALA A 129 -4.08 -3.08 10.29
C ALA A 129 -4.69 -1.75 10.75
N VAL A 130 -3.86 -0.74 10.88
CA VAL A 130 -4.27 0.55 11.45
C VAL A 130 -4.28 1.70 10.47
N GLY A 131 -3.81 1.49 9.24
CA GLY A 131 -3.84 2.51 8.20
C GLY A 131 -2.98 2.19 7.00
N MET A 132 -2.96 3.13 6.06
CA MET A 132 -2.11 3.09 4.87
C MET A 132 -1.61 4.50 4.56
N ILE A 133 -0.32 4.68 4.39
CA ILE A 133 0.26 5.89 3.82
C ILE A 133 0.17 5.76 2.29
N PRO A 134 -0.62 6.61 1.60
CA PRO A 134 -0.69 6.64 0.15
C PRO A 134 0.65 7.06 -0.47
N VAL A 135 1.09 6.35 -1.50
CA VAL A 135 2.28 6.71 -2.29
C VAL A 135 1.89 7.13 -3.71
N GLY A 136 0.87 6.51 -4.27
CA GLY A 136 0.33 6.87 -5.57
C GLY A 136 0.12 5.68 -6.50
N THR A 137 -0.28 5.97 -7.72
CA THR A 137 -0.54 4.95 -8.74
C THR A 137 0.75 4.40 -9.33
N ALA A 138 0.83 3.08 -9.49
CA ALA A 138 1.89 2.42 -10.22
C ALA A 138 1.52 2.33 -11.70
N ASN A 139 2.30 3.01 -12.53
CA ASN A 139 2.12 3.09 -13.98
C ASN A 139 3.28 2.40 -14.69
N MET A 140 3.10 1.99 -15.95
CA MET A 140 4.15 1.37 -16.73
C MET A 140 5.18 2.41 -17.20
N VAL A 141 6.40 2.32 -16.70
CA VAL A 141 7.57 3.09 -17.17
C VAL A 141 8.26 2.28 -18.25
N MET A 142 8.50 2.86 -19.40
CA MET A 142 9.06 2.19 -20.60
C MET A 142 10.20 2.98 -21.20
N LYS A 143 11.13 2.28 -21.86
CA LYS A 143 12.26 2.90 -22.61
C LYS A 143 11.95 3.12 -24.08
N THR A 144 10.68 3.11 -24.48
CA THR A 144 10.28 3.25 -25.89
C THR A 144 8.97 3.99 -26.01
N LYS A 145 8.87 4.84 -27.06
CA LYS A 145 7.64 5.56 -27.43
C LYS A 145 6.66 4.73 -28.26
N LYS A 146 6.96 3.43 -28.49
CA LYS A 146 6.20 2.61 -29.43
C LYS A 146 5.05 1.81 -28.80
N ILE A 147 4.94 1.78 -27.47
CA ILE A 147 3.96 0.97 -26.75
C ILE A 147 2.89 1.87 -26.16
N SER A 148 1.67 1.74 -26.63
CA SER A 148 0.47 2.38 -26.07
C SER A 148 -0.73 1.41 -25.97
N LYS A 149 -0.61 0.23 -26.60
CA LYS A 149 -1.69 -0.76 -26.72
C LYS A 149 -1.34 -2.04 -25.98
N VAL A 150 -2.36 -2.71 -25.41
CA VAL A 150 -2.18 -4.01 -24.72
C VAL A 150 -1.50 -5.04 -25.63
N ALA A 151 -1.87 -5.10 -26.91
CA ALA A 151 -1.28 -6.05 -27.86
C ALA A 151 0.23 -5.86 -28.06
N GLN A 152 0.77 -4.67 -27.86
CA GLN A 152 2.20 -4.36 -28.00
C GLN A 152 3.04 -4.79 -26.78
N LEU A 153 2.39 -5.22 -25.69
CA LEU A 153 3.07 -5.79 -24.54
C LEU A 153 3.65 -7.19 -24.80
N ARG A 154 3.15 -7.87 -25.84
CA ARG A 154 3.63 -9.23 -26.21
C ARG A 154 5.14 -9.23 -26.43
N GLY A 155 5.82 -10.20 -25.81
CA GLY A 155 7.27 -10.39 -25.92
C GLY A 155 8.10 -9.42 -25.09
N GLN A 156 7.52 -8.37 -24.49
CA GLN A 156 8.24 -7.44 -23.64
C GLN A 156 8.64 -8.10 -22.31
N ARG A 157 9.81 -7.76 -21.79
CA ARG A 157 10.27 -8.17 -20.46
C ARG A 157 9.74 -7.17 -19.44
N ILE A 158 8.81 -7.61 -18.59
CA ILE A 158 8.11 -6.75 -17.62
C ILE A 158 8.52 -7.14 -16.21
N GLY A 159 9.00 -6.16 -15.43
CA GLY A 159 9.32 -6.35 -14.03
C GLY A 159 8.08 -6.70 -13.21
N VAL A 160 8.16 -7.77 -12.42
CA VAL A 160 7.10 -8.21 -11.50
C VAL A 160 7.70 -8.57 -10.15
N LEU A 161 7.00 -8.27 -9.07
CA LEU A 161 7.45 -8.68 -7.75
C LEU A 161 7.43 -10.21 -7.62
N ALA A 162 8.54 -10.78 -7.13
CA ALA A 162 8.73 -12.23 -7.05
C ALA A 162 7.65 -12.95 -6.22
N ASN A 163 7.13 -12.27 -5.19
CA ASN A 163 6.09 -12.77 -4.29
C ASN A 163 4.67 -12.28 -4.63
N ASN A 164 4.44 -11.80 -5.87
CA ASN A 164 3.12 -11.30 -6.30
C ASN A 164 2.56 -12.09 -7.50
N PRO A 165 1.90 -13.25 -7.23
CA PRO A 165 1.32 -14.08 -8.28
C PRO A 165 0.35 -13.36 -9.23
N PRO A 166 -0.51 -12.41 -8.79
CA PRO A 166 -1.37 -11.65 -9.70
C PRO A 166 -0.59 -10.84 -10.76
N GLN A 167 0.52 -10.18 -10.39
CA GLN A 167 1.35 -9.46 -11.35
C GLN A 167 1.96 -10.40 -12.38
N GLN A 168 2.47 -11.56 -11.94
CA GLN A 168 3.03 -12.57 -12.83
C GLN A 168 1.99 -13.10 -13.82
N ALA A 169 0.78 -13.40 -13.33
CA ALA A 169 -0.31 -13.86 -14.17
C ALA A 169 -0.75 -12.79 -15.18
N LEU A 170 -0.81 -11.52 -14.76
CA LEU A 170 -1.12 -10.39 -15.65
C LEU A 170 -0.14 -10.33 -16.81
N VAL A 171 1.16 -10.34 -16.53
CA VAL A 171 2.22 -10.26 -17.53
C VAL A 171 2.15 -11.44 -18.51
N ARG A 172 1.97 -12.67 -18.00
CA ARG A 172 1.84 -13.86 -18.88
C ARG A 172 0.57 -13.79 -19.73
N SER A 173 -0.53 -13.23 -19.22
CA SER A 173 -1.81 -13.17 -19.93
C SER A 173 -1.79 -12.35 -21.22
N VAL A 174 -0.84 -11.40 -21.33
CA VAL A 174 -0.63 -10.58 -22.53
C VAL A 174 0.50 -11.09 -23.42
N GLY A 175 1.06 -12.26 -23.10
CA GLY A 175 2.18 -12.86 -23.86
C GLY A 175 3.51 -12.17 -23.61
N ALA A 176 3.63 -11.37 -22.54
CA ALA A 176 4.88 -10.78 -22.08
C ALA A 176 5.67 -11.75 -21.18
N GLN A 177 6.94 -11.45 -20.96
CA GLN A 177 7.85 -12.24 -20.13
C GLN A 177 8.00 -11.60 -18.76
N PRO A 178 7.59 -12.25 -17.67
CA PRO A 178 7.82 -11.73 -16.33
C PRO A 178 9.29 -11.86 -15.95
N VAL A 179 9.89 -10.76 -15.49
CA VAL A 179 11.22 -10.72 -14.90
C VAL A 179 11.07 -10.42 -13.42
N TYR A 180 11.53 -11.33 -12.58
CA TYR A 180 11.36 -11.22 -11.15
C TYR A 180 12.27 -10.16 -10.53
N VAL A 181 11.69 -9.26 -9.79
CA VAL A 181 12.36 -8.17 -9.09
C VAL A 181 11.85 -8.05 -7.65
N ASP A 182 12.58 -7.31 -6.84
CA ASP A 182 12.11 -6.74 -5.59
C ASP A 182 12.16 -5.20 -5.66
N LEU A 183 11.57 -4.52 -4.67
CA LEU A 183 11.52 -3.05 -4.65
C LEU A 183 12.89 -2.40 -4.57
N SER A 184 13.93 -3.11 -4.10
CA SER A 184 15.29 -2.56 -3.97
C SER A 184 16.11 -2.68 -5.25
N ASN A 185 15.77 -3.59 -6.17
CA ASN A 185 16.57 -3.85 -7.37
C ASN A 185 15.85 -3.55 -8.70
N ALA A 186 14.54 -3.31 -8.70
CA ALA A 186 13.74 -3.09 -9.91
C ALA A 186 14.31 -1.97 -10.80
N ILE A 187 14.67 -0.83 -10.21
CA ILE A 187 15.23 0.30 -10.93
C ILE A 187 16.59 -0.05 -11.56
N ALA A 188 17.46 -0.70 -10.80
CA ALA A 188 18.78 -1.11 -11.31
C ALA A 188 18.64 -2.09 -12.49
N GLN A 189 17.72 -3.05 -12.42
CA GLN A 189 17.45 -3.97 -13.52
C GLN A 189 16.87 -3.25 -14.76
N PHE A 190 16.02 -2.25 -14.53
CA PHE A 190 15.51 -1.40 -15.61
C PHE A 190 16.64 -0.58 -16.25
N GLN A 191 17.50 0.07 -15.49
CA GLN A 191 18.68 0.80 -16.00
C GLN A 191 19.59 -0.10 -16.81
N GLN A 192 19.84 -1.33 -16.36
CA GLN A 192 20.71 -2.33 -17.01
C GLN A 192 20.06 -3.01 -18.24
N ASN A 193 18.89 -2.56 -18.70
CA ASN A 193 18.13 -3.16 -19.81
C ASN A 193 17.77 -4.65 -19.61
N LYS A 194 17.65 -5.12 -18.36
CA LYS A 194 17.16 -6.47 -18.05
C LYS A 194 15.64 -6.57 -18.12
N ILE A 195 14.94 -5.45 -17.91
CA ILE A 195 13.51 -5.27 -18.10
C ILE A 195 13.23 -4.11 -19.04
N ASP A 196 12.19 -4.24 -19.86
CA ASP A 196 11.79 -3.26 -20.85
C ASP A 196 10.70 -2.33 -20.30
N ILE A 197 9.85 -2.87 -19.41
CA ILE A 197 8.74 -2.16 -18.76
C ILE A 197 8.81 -2.39 -17.26
N MET A 198 8.82 -1.30 -16.50
CA MET A 198 8.83 -1.32 -15.04
C MET A 198 7.57 -0.64 -14.50
N PRO A 199 6.61 -1.37 -13.89
CA PRO A 199 5.53 -0.75 -13.13
C PRO A 199 6.11 -0.04 -11.88
N ALA A 200 5.87 1.27 -11.77
CA ALA A 200 6.36 2.05 -10.64
C ALA A 200 5.46 3.25 -10.33
N PRO A 201 5.34 3.66 -9.06
CA PRO A 201 4.78 4.96 -8.70
C PRO A 201 5.79 6.08 -9.02
N VAL A 202 5.29 7.26 -9.35
CA VAL A 202 6.16 8.44 -9.63
C VAL A 202 7.10 8.73 -8.46
N TYR A 203 6.66 8.57 -7.23
CA TYR A 203 7.52 8.72 -6.04
C TYR A 203 8.84 7.95 -6.16
N GLY A 204 8.81 6.71 -6.65
CA GLY A 204 10.01 5.90 -6.85
C GLY A 204 10.93 6.42 -7.97
N LEU A 205 10.42 7.27 -8.85
CA LEU A 205 11.16 7.84 -9.99
C LEU A 205 11.77 9.21 -9.68
N LEU A 206 11.30 9.92 -8.64
CA LEU A 206 11.71 11.28 -8.33
C LEU A 206 13.22 11.48 -8.14
N PRO A 207 14.00 10.50 -7.60
CA PRO A 207 15.44 10.63 -7.48
C PRO A 207 16.20 10.58 -8.82
N TYR A 208 15.52 10.24 -9.92
CA TYR A 208 16.13 9.96 -11.22
C TYR A 208 15.77 11.03 -12.26
N ASN A 209 16.71 11.32 -13.15
CA ASN A 209 16.41 12.01 -14.42
C ASN A 209 16.05 10.93 -15.45
N LEU A 210 14.75 10.82 -15.82
CA LEU A 210 14.27 9.70 -16.63
C LEU A 210 15.00 9.59 -17.98
N GLN A 211 15.27 10.72 -18.65
CA GLN A 211 15.97 10.72 -19.95
C GLN A 211 17.44 10.33 -19.81
N LYS A 212 18.13 10.87 -18.80
CA LYS A 212 19.55 10.59 -18.55
C LYS A 212 19.76 9.17 -18.03
N ASP A 213 18.94 8.75 -17.05
CA ASP A 213 19.18 7.53 -16.30
C ASP A 213 18.54 6.29 -16.95
N PHE A 214 17.49 6.49 -17.77
CA PHE A 214 16.74 5.37 -18.41
C PHE A 214 16.72 5.44 -19.94
N GLY A 215 17.08 6.60 -20.55
CA GLY A 215 17.15 6.79 -21.99
C GLY A 215 16.19 7.86 -22.52
N PRO A 216 16.49 8.44 -23.70
CA PRO A 216 15.80 9.62 -24.25
C PRO A 216 14.34 9.36 -24.62
N ASP A 217 13.99 8.11 -24.88
CA ASP A 217 12.63 7.68 -25.24
C ASP A 217 11.80 7.18 -24.07
N THR A 218 12.25 7.42 -22.84
CA THR A 218 11.54 6.97 -21.63
C THR A 218 10.19 7.68 -21.52
N GLN A 219 9.14 6.90 -21.29
CA GLN A 219 7.77 7.34 -21.15
C GLN A 219 7.04 6.56 -20.03
N VAL A 220 5.93 7.12 -19.58
CA VAL A 220 5.03 6.54 -18.59
C VAL A 220 3.63 6.46 -19.17
N ILE A 221 3.06 5.27 -19.24
CA ILE A 221 1.67 5.08 -19.68
C ILE A 221 0.73 5.61 -18.60
N ASN A 222 -0.15 6.52 -18.97
CA ASN A 222 -1.19 7.06 -18.09
C ASN A 222 -2.34 6.05 -17.93
N PHE A 223 -2.00 4.91 -17.35
CA PHE A 223 -2.95 3.87 -16.95
C PHE A 223 -2.46 3.22 -15.65
N PRO A 224 -3.20 3.39 -14.54
CA PRO A 224 -2.82 2.83 -13.24
C PRO A 224 -3.05 1.32 -13.20
N LEU A 225 -1.96 0.55 -13.12
CA LEU A 225 -2.02 -0.91 -12.97
C LEU A 225 -2.38 -1.34 -11.56
N ALA A 226 -1.84 -0.64 -10.55
CA ALA A 226 -2.08 -0.89 -9.14
C ALA A 226 -1.85 0.41 -8.35
N TYR A 227 -2.22 0.41 -7.09
CA TYR A 227 -1.92 1.49 -6.17
C TYR A 227 -0.81 1.08 -5.22
N PHE A 228 0.21 1.90 -5.10
CA PHE A 228 1.27 1.72 -4.13
C PHE A 228 0.91 2.49 -2.85
N GLY A 229 0.91 1.77 -1.74
CA GLY A 229 0.74 2.32 -0.40
C GLY A 229 1.62 1.58 0.58
N VAL A 230 1.90 2.21 1.71
CA VAL A 230 2.58 1.59 2.85
C VAL A 230 1.55 1.31 3.93
N ASN A 231 1.22 0.04 4.12
CA ASN A 231 0.30 -0.40 5.16
C ASN A 231 0.98 -0.37 6.52
N ILE A 232 0.23 0.01 7.54
CA ILE A 232 0.68 0.02 8.92
C ILE A 232 -0.01 -1.13 9.67
N ILE A 233 0.79 -2.06 10.15
CA ILE A 233 0.37 -3.24 10.90
C ILE A 233 0.94 -3.16 12.30
N ILE A 234 0.15 -3.48 13.31
CA ILE A 234 0.61 -3.57 14.70
C ILE A 234 0.32 -4.94 15.30
N LYS A 235 1.07 -5.31 16.33
CA LYS A 235 0.75 -6.44 17.24
C LYS A 235 -0.13 -5.87 18.35
N PRO A 236 -1.46 -6.04 18.32
CA PRO A 236 -2.39 -5.33 19.21
C PRO A 236 -2.14 -5.59 20.69
N GLN A 237 -1.56 -6.76 21.03
CA GLN A 237 -1.21 -7.14 22.41
C GLN A 237 -0.13 -6.22 23.02
N ALA A 238 0.66 -5.53 22.19
CA ALA A 238 1.71 -4.61 22.64
C ALA A 238 1.16 -3.21 23.00
N TYR A 239 -0.14 -2.98 22.90
CA TYR A 239 -0.74 -1.65 23.06
C TYR A 239 -1.98 -1.66 23.95
N PRO A 240 -2.37 -0.50 24.52
CA PRO A 240 -3.62 -0.34 25.25
C PRO A 240 -4.83 -0.70 24.37
N ALA A 241 -5.91 -1.14 24.98
CA ALA A 241 -7.16 -1.43 24.28
C ALA A 241 -7.60 -0.26 23.39
N ASN A 242 -8.10 -0.57 22.21
CA ASN A 242 -8.56 0.39 21.20
C ASN A 242 -7.45 1.31 20.62
N PHE A 243 -6.18 1.05 20.87
CA PHE A 243 -5.10 1.87 20.29
C PHE A 243 -5.16 1.89 18.75
N GLY A 244 -5.34 0.74 18.11
CA GLY A 244 -5.47 0.66 16.65
C GLY A 244 -6.62 1.52 16.11
N ARG A 245 -7.78 1.55 16.78
CA ARG A 245 -8.90 2.43 16.42
C ARG A 245 -8.49 3.91 16.50
N LYS A 246 -7.70 4.30 17.49
CA LYS A 246 -7.18 5.68 17.62
C LYS A 246 -6.26 6.03 16.44
N ILE A 247 -5.37 5.12 16.05
CA ILE A 247 -4.50 5.36 14.89
C ILE A 247 -5.31 5.40 13.59
N ARG A 248 -6.32 4.53 13.40
CA ARG A 248 -7.24 4.64 12.24
C ARG A 248 -7.96 5.98 12.20
N ALA A 249 -8.36 6.53 13.36
CA ALA A 249 -8.97 7.86 13.42
C ALA A 249 -8.02 8.95 12.90
N TRP A 250 -6.73 8.85 13.19
CA TRP A 250 -5.72 9.75 12.63
C TRP A 250 -5.69 9.66 11.10
N PHE A 251 -5.71 8.45 10.52
CA PHE A 251 -5.75 8.27 9.06
C PHE A 251 -7.02 8.82 8.43
N VAL A 252 -8.18 8.64 9.07
CA VAL A 252 -9.46 9.24 8.62
C VAL A 252 -9.35 10.75 8.57
N GLN A 253 -8.87 11.38 9.66
CA GLN A 253 -8.75 12.84 9.79
C GLN A 253 -7.72 13.43 8.81
N ASN A 254 -6.64 12.70 8.54
CA ASN A 254 -5.54 13.16 7.68
C ASN A 254 -5.63 12.62 6.24
N SER A 255 -6.73 11.94 5.86
CA SER A 255 -6.86 11.27 4.56
C SER A 255 -6.63 12.22 3.37
N GLN A 256 -7.14 13.45 3.45
CA GLN A 256 -6.93 14.48 2.42
C GLN A 256 -5.47 14.92 2.34
N LEU A 257 -4.83 15.19 3.48
CA LEU A 257 -3.43 15.61 3.54
C LEU A 257 -2.50 14.54 2.94
N LEU A 258 -2.73 13.27 3.31
CA LEU A 258 -1.93 12.13 2.86
C LEU A 258 -2.06 11.93 1.34
N THR A 259 -3.28 11.97 0.81
CA THR A 259 -3.51 11.79 -0.64
C THR A 259 -3.07 13.00 -1.45
N ASN A 260 -3.18 14.22 -0.92
CA ASN A 260 -2.64 15.42 -1.58
C ASN A 260 -1.12 15.32 -1.74
N ARG A 261 -0.41 14.67 -0.80
CA ARG A 261 1.02 14.45 -0.92
C ARG A 261 1.35 13.51 -2.08
N ALA A 262 0.59 12.42 -2.24
CA ALA A 262 0.75 11.51 -3.38
C ALA A 262 0.50 12.24 -4.72
N ILE A 263 -0.53 13.09 -4.80
CA ILE A 263 -0.80 13.94 -5.97
C ILE A 263 0.36 14.90 -6.25
N GLN A 264 0.94 15.50 -5.21
CA GLN A 264 2.11 16.39 -5.39
C GLN A 264 3.28 15.64 -6.02
N TRP A 265 3.56 14.39 -5.60
CA TRP A 265 4.61 13.58 -6.22
C TRP A 265 4.29 13.29 -7.70
N GLU A 266 3.07 12.87 -8.02
CA GLU A 266 2.66 12.61 -9.39
C GLU A 266 2.81 13.85 -10.29
N ASN A 267 2.50 15.04 -9.77
CA ASN A 267 2.63 16.31 -10.48
C ASN A 267 4.10 16.77 -10.70
N HIS A 268 5.09 16.17 -10.01
CA HIS A 268 6.49 16.44 -10.27
C HIS A 268 7.00 15.83 -11.57
N LEU A 269 6.30 14.83 -12.11
CA LEU A 269 6.66 14.25 -13.41
C LEU A 269 6.13 15.14 -14.52
N PRO A 270 7.01 15.75 -15.36
CA PRO A 270 6.59 16.60 -16.46
C PRO A 270 5.63 15.93 -17.42
N ALA A 271 4.67 16.70 -17.95
CA ALA A 271 3.61 16.19 -18.81
C ALA A 271 4.12 15.45 -20.06
N TYR A 272 5.27 15.83 -20.61
CA TYR A 272 5.84 15.21 -21.81
C TYR A 272 6.30 13.75 -21.61
N TYR A 273 6.44 13.27 -20.36
CA TYR A 273 6.71 11.86 -20.09
C TYR A 273 5.46 11.01 -20.16
N TRP A 274 4.26 11.60 -19.99
CA TRP A 274 3.03 10.87 -19.96
C TRP A 274 2.53 10.53 -21.36
N VAL A 275 2.15 9.30 -21.55
CA VAL A 275 1.45 8.81 -22.75
C VAL A 275 0.02 8.48 -22.37
N ASP A 276 -0.91 9.29 -22.86
CA ASP A 276 -2.33 8.99 -22.70
C ASP A 276 -2.73 7.84 -23.61
N VAL A 277 -3.54 6.95 -23.07
CA VAL A 277 -4.16 5.87 -23.85
C VAL A 277 -5.50 6.33 -24.37
N SER A 278 -5.86 5.95 -25.61
CA SER A 278 -7.16 6.23 -26.14
C SER A 278 -8.27 5.56 -25.31
N PHE A 279 -9.51 6.03 -25.47
CA PHE A 279 -10.65 5.45 -24.77
C PHE A 279 -10.77 3.92 -24.99
N TYR A 280 -10.59 3.46 -26.23
CA TYR A 280 -10.67 2.03 -26.56
C TYR A 280 -9.51 1.22 -25.94
N GLU A 281 -8.32 1.78 -25.93
CA GLU A 281 -7.17 1.12 -25.29
C GLU A 281 -7.33 1.09 -23.76
N LYS A 282 -7.84 2.17 -23.17
CA LYS A 282 -8.16 2.17 -21.73
C LYS A 282 -9.12 1.04 -21.38
N GLN A 283 -10.17 0.84 -22.18
CA GLN A 283 -11.11 -0.26 -21.99
C GLN A 283 -10.42 -1.63 -22.13
N SER A 284 -9.48 -1.78 -23.07
CA SER A 284 -8.71 -3.01 -23.23
C SER A 284 -7.83 -3.30 -22.01
N TYR A 285 -7.18 -2.27 -21.45
CA TYR A 285 -6.42 -2.38 -20.19
C TYR A 285 -7.33 -2.70 -19.01
N ASP A 286 -8.49 -2.05 -18.90
CA ASP A 286 -9.47 -2.28 -17.84
C ASP A 286 -9.97 -3.74 -17.84
N ILE A 287 -10.29 -4.29 -19.00
CA ILE A 287 -10.70 -5.70 -19.17
C ILE A 287 -9.56 -6.65 -18.77
N MET A 288 -8.34 -6.35 -19.21
CA MET A 288 -7.15 -7.14 -18.89
C MET A 288 -6.93 -7.23 -17.36
N VAL A 289 -6.94 -6.10 -16.65
CA VAL A 289 -6.74 -6.09 -15.20
C VAL A 289 -7.91 -6.73 -14.45
N ALA A 290 -9.15 -6.54 -14.91
CA ALA A 290 -10.35 -7.14 -14.31
C ALA A 290 -10.34 -8.68 -14.40
N LYS A 291 -9.92 -9.24 -15.54
CA LYS A 291 -9.83 -10.68 -15.74
C LYS A 291 -8.92 -11.32 -14.68
N ILE A 292 -7.74 -10.77 -14.48
CA ILE A 292 -6.76 -11.27 -13.49
C ILE A 292 -7.27 -11.04 -12.07
N ARG A 293 -7.74 -9.86 -11.75
CA ARG A 293 -8.34 -9.55 -10.45
C ARG A 293 -9.41 -10.56 -10.06
N ASN A 294 -10.37 -10.81 -10.96
CA ASN A 294 -11.47 -11.74 -10.70
C ASN A 294 -11.00 -13.19 -10.54
N GLN A 295 -9.95 -13.61 -11.24
CA GLN A 295 -9.31 -14.91 -11.01
C GLN A 295 -8.77 -15.01 -9.58
N TYR A 296 -8.08 -13.99 -9.09
CA TYR A 296 -7.46 -13.99 -7.77
C TYR A 296 -8.45 -13.73 -6.62
N VAL A 297 -9.62 -13.16 -6.90
CA VAL A 297 -10.76 -13.18 -5.96
C VAL A 297 -11.29 -14.61 -5.79
N ARG A 298 -11.53 -15.32 -6.91
CA ARG A 298 -12.05 -16.70 -6.86
C ARG A 298 -11.08 -17.68 -6.19
N SER A 299 -9.78 -17.44 -6.29
CA SER A 299 -8.78 -18.26 -5.59
C SER A 299 -8.63 -17.91 -4.10
N GLY A 300 -9.34 -16.91 -3.60
CA GLY A 300 -9.20 -16.43 -2.23
C GLY A 300 -7.94 -15.62 -1.95
N TYR A 301 -7.17 -15.23 -2.98
CA TYR A 301 -5.98 -14.40 -2.79
C TYR A 301 -6.37 -12.97 -2.38
N TYR A 302 -7.28 -12.32 -3.11
CA TYR A 302 -7.84 -11.04 -2.68
C TYR A 302 -9.07 -11.24 -1.81
N ASP A 303 -9.24 -10.39 -0.79
CA ASP A 303 -10.45 -10.33 0.02
C ASP A 303 -11.64 -9.92 -0.86
N ALA A 304 -12.64 -10.79 -0.97
CA ALA A 304 -13.78 -10.57 -1.88
C ALA A 304 -14.60 -9.34 -1.48
N TYR A 305 -14.74 -9.08 -0.17
CA TYR A 305 -15.45 -7.89 0.30
C TYR A 305 -14.68 -6.61 -0.04
N PHE A 306 -13.35 -6.63 0.11
CA PHE A 306 -12.51 -5.49 -0.30
C PHE A 306 -12.70 -5.18 -1.79
N VAL A 307 -12.66 -6.19 -2.64
CA VAL A 307 -12.81 -6.03 -4.09
C VAL A 307 -14.17 -5.44 -4.45
N GLU A 308 -15.25 -5.93 -3.83
CA GLU A 308 -16.60 -5.38 -4.03
C GLU A 308 -16.73 -3.94 -3.50
N LEU A 309 -16.13 -3.64 -2.34
CA LEU A 309 -16.06 -2.28 -1.80
C LEU A 309 -15.36 -1.33 -2.79
N MET A 310 -14.19 -1.73 -3.31
CA MET A 310 -13.46 -0.91 -4.28
C MET A 310 -14.23 -0.74 -5.59
N LYS A 311 -14.96 -1.76 -6.05
CA LYS A 311 -15.85 -1.64 -7.19
C LYS A 311 -16.92 -0.57 -6.96
N ARG A 312 -17.58 -0.59 -5.80
CA ARG A 312 -18.60 0.44 -5.46
C ARG A 312 -17.99 1.85 -5.44
N LEU A 313 -16.81 2.03 -4.84
CA LEU A 313 -16.13 3.32 -4.84
C LEU A 313 -15.76 3.79 -6.24
N ARG A 314 -15.28 2.89 -7.12
CA ARG A 314 -15.01 3.22 -8.53
C ARG A 314 -16.29 3.63 -9.27
N CYS A 315 -17.40 2.95 -9.03
CA CYS A 315 -18.68 3.24 -9.68
C CYS A 315 -19.30 4.58 -9.20
N ILE A 316 -18.95 5.04 -8.01
CA ILE A 316 -19.29 6.41 -7.56
C ILE A 316 -18.46 7.44 -8.32
N ASP A 317 -17.17 7.16 -8.55
CA ASP A 317 -16.25 8.06 -9.25
C ASP A 317 -16.48 8.08 -10.76
N ASP A 318 -16.76 6.92 -11.37
CA ASP A 318 -17.07 6.75 -12.79
C ASP A 318 -18.23 5.75 -12.98
N PRO A 319 -19.49 6.22 -13.02
CA PRO A 319 -20.66 5.36 -13.20
C PRO A 319 -20.69 4.62 -14.55
N ARG A 320 -19.90 5.07 -15.54
CA ARG A 320 -19.81 4.44 -16.87
C ARG A 320 -18.71 3.38 -16.96
N TYR A 321 -17.99 3.15 -15.86
CA TYR A 321 -17.00 2.09 -15.82
C TYR A 321 -17.68 0.73 -16.10
N PHE A 322 -17.07 -0.10 -16.95
CA PHE A 322 -17.72 -1.30 -17.52
C PHE A 322 -18.18 -2.35 -16.48
N GLU A 323 -17.61 -2.36 -15.29
CA GLU A 323 -18.04 -3.25 -14.21
C GLU A 323 -19.23 -2.70 -13.40
N CYS A 324 -19.66 -1.47 -13.65
CA CYS A 324 -20.74 -0.84 -12.91
C CYS A 324 -22.11 -1.28 -13.43
N PRO A 325 -23.14 -1.44 -12.55
CA PRO A 325 -24.49 -1.67 -13.02
C PRO A 325 -24.92 -0.49 -13.89
N MET A 326 -25.45 -0.77 -15.09
CA MET A 326 -26.09 0.28 -15.88
C MET A 326 -27.26 0.84 -15.05
N SER A 327 -27.26 2.16 -14.78
CA SER A 327 -28.44 2.83 -14.25
C SER A 327 -29.59 2.62 -15.23
N ARG A 328 -30.60 1.84 -14.84
CA ARG A 328 -31.86 1.73 -15.57
C ARG A 328 -32.62 3.03 -15.43
#